data_b0fb83b7545214697cb9d8b88894cf5e
#
_entry.id   b0fb83b7545214697cb9d8b88894cf5e
#
_cell.length_a   1.000
_cell.length_b   1.000
_cell.length_c   1.000
_cell.angle_alpha   90.00
_cell.angle_beta   90.00
_cell.angle_gamma   90.00
#
_symmetry.space_group_name_H-M   'P 1'
#
loop_
_entity.id
_entity.type
_entity.pdbx_description
1 polymer ?
#
loop_
_entity_poly.entity_id
_entity_poly.type
_entity_poly.pdbx_seq_one_letter_code
_entity_poly.pdbx_strand_id
1 'polypeptide(L)'
;MRRLQRDERGFTLMEVMLVCSIFLIVLGATLTAFTAFTTNNRRNEKQVDQAETARRGLDVAARQLRNLANPTVTATTTIDRADDYDLIFQTSDPAKTWVRYCLQTAAPASPNAARLWEAESSTAALSAGMRGACPGTGWASAHVVSGTVSNQASGADRPIFEYECGPAQPATCPASVAEYARITNIGVELFVDDRVGDSLREMRVSTGVFLRNQNEPPTAAATSSRKATQKVVLNGASSTDPEGRTLEFFWFKGTVPTNADFPDCTAKPGAAVGEGVIYTHTFTEAVGSTVNFWLVVRDPGCLIHTYSIPVVVPS
;
A
#
# COMPACT_ATOMS: atom_id res chain seq x y z
N MET A 1 -48.23 -24.79 -75.83
CA MET A 1 -47.02 -23.92 -75.62
C MET A 1 -47.53 -22.51 -75.44
N ARG A 2 -47.54 -22.02 -74.14
CA ARG A 2 -47.86 -20.63 -73.80
C ARG A 2 -46.60 -19.84 -73.90
N ARG A 3 -46.49 -18.91 -74.87
CA ARG A 3 -45.47 -17.91 -74.99
C ARG A 3 -45.63 -16.91 -73.81
N LEU A 4 -44.72 -16.89 -72.87
CA LEU A 4 -44.55 -15.80 -71.91
C LEU A 4 -44.19 -14.54 -72.70
N GLN A 5 -45.16 -13.65 -72.86
CA GLN A 5 -44.89 -12.27 -73.35
C GLN A 5 -44.04 -11.60 -72.30
N ARG A 6 -42.79 -11.34 -72.66
CA ARG A 6 -41.86 -10.56 -71.89
C ARG A 6 -42.30 -9.10 -72.05
N ASP A 7 -42.85 -8.54 -70.96
CA ASP A 7 -43.27 -7.15 -70.91
C ASP A 7 -41.98 -6.27 -70.77
N GLU A 8 -41.48 -5.81 -71.88
CA GLU A 8 -40.28 -4.91 -71.98
C GLU A 8 -40.69 -3.46 -71.67
N ARG A 9 -41.11 -3.21 -70.45
CA ARG A 9 -41.30 -1.84 -69.97
C ARG A 9 -39.93 -1.28 -69.54
N GLY A 10 -39.36 -0.39 -70.37
CA GLY A 10 -38.13 0.34 -70.00
C GLY A 10 -38.36 1.22 -68.78
N PHE A 11 -37.34 1.33 -67.90
CA PHE A 11 -37.36 2.24 -66.76
C PHE A 11 -37.45 3.69 -67.22
N THR A 12 -38.24 4.49 -66.56
CA THR A 12 -38.32 5.93 -66.80
C THR A 12 -37.09 6.61 -66.22
N LEU A 13 -36.62 7.68 -66.82
CA LEU A 13 -35.46 8.46 -66.32
C LEU A 13 -35.70 8.96 -64.87
N MET A 14 -36.96 9.27 -64.57
CA MET A 14 -37.39 9.71 -63.24
C MET A 14 -37.23 8.58 -62.21
N GLU A 15 -37.55 7.34 -62.53
CA GLU A 15 -37.45 6.17 -61.66
C GLU A 15 -35.99 5.84 -61.32
N VAL A 16 -35.11 5.93 -62.34
CA VAL A 16 -33.66 5.77 -62.15
C VAL A 16 -33.09 6.86 -61.23
N MET A 17 -33.48 8.11 -61.41
CA MET A 17 -33.07 9.21 -60.52
C MET A 17 -33.53 9.01 -59.09
N LEU A 18 -34.78 8.55 -58.89
CA LEU A 18 -35.33 8.26 -57.56
C LEU A 18 -34.54 7.13 -56.88
N VAL A 19 -34.32 6.03 -57.57
CA VAL A 19 -33.57 4.88 -57.08
C VAL A 19 -32.14 5.28 -56.70
N CYS A 20 -31.43 6.06 -57.59
CA CYS A 20 -30.10 6.54 -57.30
C CYS A 20 -30.06 7.44 -56.06
N SER A 21 -31.06 8.31 -55.89
CA SER A 21 -31.14 9.20 -54.70
C SER A 21 -31.33 8.40 -53.43
N ILE A 22 -32.26 7.43 -53.40
CA ILE A 22 -32.47 6.55 -52.22
C ILE A 22 -31.22 5.74 -51.93
N PHE A 23 -30.59 5.18 -53.00
CA PHE A 23 -29.37 4.40 -52.84
C PHE A 23 -28.22 5.22 -52.24
N LEU A 24 -28.02 6.47 -52.64
CA LEU A 24 -27.00 7.37 -52.07
C LEU A 24 -27.29 7.69 -50.56
N ILE A 25 -28.55 7.89 -50.19
CA ILE A 25 -28.93 8.12 -48.81
C ILE A 25 -28.66 6.87 -47.96
N VAL A 26 -29.06 5.69 -48.45
CA VAL A 26 -28.84 4.42 -47.72
C VAL A 26 -27.32 4.13 -47.62
N LEU A 27 -26.55 4.35 -48.71
CA LEU A 27 -25.09 4.17 -48.71
C LEU A 27 -24.43 5.15 -47.71
N GLY A 28 -24.85 6.39 -47.69
CA GLY A 28 -24.35 7.39 -46.72
C GLY A 28 -24.62 7.01 -45.29
N ALA A 29 -25.85 6.55 -45.01
CA ALA A 29 -26.21 6.11 -43.65
C ALA A 29 -25.43 4.86 -43.24
N THR A 30 -25.24 3.88 -44.12
CA THR A 30 -24.45 2.66 -43.82
C THR A 30 -22.98 2.96 -43.59
N LEU A 31 -22.36 3.83 -44.38
CA LEU A 31 -20.97 4.26 -44.19
C LEU A 31 -20.80 5.01 -42.86
N THR A 32 -21.74 5.87 -42.49
CA THR A 32 -21.71 6.57 -41.20
C THR A 32 -21.82 5.61 -40.03
N ALA A 33 -22.74 4.65 -40.09
CA ALA A 33 -22.87 3.62 -39.06
C ALA A 33 -21.61 2.74 -38.96
N PHE A 34 -21.02 2.35 -40.11
CA PHE A 34 -19.81 1.55 -40.14
C PHE A 34 -18.60 2.30 -39.56
N THR A 35 -18.43 3.60 -39.89
CA THR A 35 -17.34 4.40 -39.32
C THR A 35 -17.52 4.61 -37.82
N ALA A 36 -18.75 4.83 -37.33
CA ALA A 36 -19.03 4.91 -35.91
C ALA A 36 -18.73 3.60 -35.19
N PHE A 37 -19.11 2.47 -35.77
CA PHE A 37 -18.84 1.14 -35.21
C PHE A 37 -17.33 0.84 -35.14
N THR A 38 -16.59 1.06 -36.23
CA THR A 38 -15.13 0.83 -36.25
C THR A 38 -14.39 1.75 -35.28
N THR A 39 -14.82 3.00 -35.14
CA THR A 39 -14.24 3.94 -34.18
C THR A 39 -14.48 3.49 -32.74
N ASN A 40 -15.71 3.03 -32.44
CA ASN A 40 -16.04 2.53 -31.09
C ASN A 40 -15.26 1.24 -30.78
N ASN A 41 -15.12 0.32 -31.71
CA ASN A 41 -14.33 -0.90 -31.51
C ASN A 41 -12.85 -0.58 -31.19
N ARG A 42 -12.22 0.27 -32.00
CA ARG A 42 -10.84 0.68 -31.74
C ARG A 42 -10.65 1.36 -30.38
N ARG A 43 -11.65 2.08 -29.91
CA ARG A 43 -11.63 2.69 -28.56
C ARG A 43 -11.72 1.66 -27.47
N ASN A 44 -12.63 0.69 -27.62
CA ASN A 44 -12.78 -0.40 -26.65
C ASN A 44 -11.49 -1.25 -26.56
N GLU A 45 -10.87 -1.58 -27.72
CA GLU A 45 -9.58 -2.30 -27.75
C GLU A 45 -8.51 -1.55 -26.96
N LYS A 46 -8.32 -0.25 -27.23
CA LYS A 46 -7.33 0.56 -26.50
C LYS A 46 -7.59 0.60 -25.01
N GLN A 47 -8.85 0.72 -24.60
CA GLN A 47 -9.22 0.75 -23.18
C GLN A 47 -8.91 -0.60 -22.51
N VAL A 48 -9.23 -1.72 -23.15
CA VAL A 48 -8.91 -3.06 -22.65
C VAL A 48 -7.40 -3.25 -22.55
N ASP A 49 -6.61 -2.85 -23.57
CA ASP A 49 -5.16 -2.97 -23.57
C ASP A 49 -4.52 -2.16 -22.43
N GLN A 50 -5.03 -0.96 -22.17
CA GLN A 50 -4.55 -0.10 -21.08
C GLN A 50 -4.85 -0.72 -19.71
N ALA A 51 -6.06 -1.23 -19.52
CA ALA A 51 -6.44 -1.90 -18.29
C ALA A 51 -5.62 -3.18 -18.06
N GLU A 52 -5.35 -3.94 -19.13
CA GLU A 52 -4.52 -5.14 -19.03
C GLU A 52 -3.07 -4.78 -18.72
N THR A 53 -2.53 -3.73 -19.32
CA THR A 53 -1.20 -3.22 -19.01
C THR A 53 -1.10 -2.78 -17.55
N ALA A 54 -2.09 -2.02 -17.06
CA ALA A 54 -2.17 -1.61 -15.67
C ALA A 54 -2.24 -2.82 -14.72
N ARG A 55 -3.07 -3.83 -15.03
CA ARG A 55 -3.17 -5.06 -14.23
C ARG A 55 -1.85 -5.81 -14.15
N ARG A 56 -1.16 -5.98 -15.28
CA ARG A 56 0.17 -6.63 -15.31
C ARG A 56 1.18 -5.86 -14.47
N GLY A 57 1.17 -4.53 -14.55
CA GLY A 57 2.01 -3.68 -13.71
C GLY A 57 1.70 -3.84 -12.22
N LEU A 58 0.43 -3.83 -11.84
CA LEU A 58 0.03 -4.07 -10.45
C LEU A 58 0.38 -5.47 -9.95
N ASP A 59 0.30 -6.49 -10.80
CA ASP A 59 0.72 -7.85 -10.43
C ASP A 59 2.23 -7.94 -10.17
N VAL A 60 3.05 -7.17 -10.92
CA VAL A 60 4.49 -7.05 -10.68
C VAL A 60 4.72 -6.33 -9.36
N ALA A 61 4.08 -5.18 -9.13
CA ALA A 61 4.18 -4.42 -7.89
C ALA A 61 3.77 -5.26 -6.67
N ALA A 62 2.67 -6.01 -6.76
CA ALA A 62 2.23 -6.89 -5.70
C ALA A 62 3.24 -8.01 -5.38
N ARG A 63 3.91 -8.56 -6.40
CA ARG A 63 4.97 -9.57 -6.18
C ARG A 63 6.20 -8.97 -5.53
N GLN A 64 6.62 -7.78 -5.94
CA GLN A 64 7.76 -7.10 -5.35
C GLN A 64 7.48 -6.70 -3.90
N LEU A 65 6.28 -6.20 -3.60
CA LEU A 65 5.85 -5.87 -2.24
C LEU A 65 5.78 -7.11 -1.33
N ARG A 66 5.35 -8.28 -1.84
CA ARG A 66 5.42 -9.54 -1.07
C ARG A 66 6.84 -9.98 -0.80
N ASN A 67 7.80 -9.50 -1.59
CA ASN A 67 9.22 -9.83 -1.53
C ASN A 67 10.03 -8.71 -0.84
N LEU A 68 9.38 -7.93 0.05
CA LEU A 68 10.07 -6.94 0.86
C LEU A 68 11.25 -7.58 1.60
N ALA A 69 12.33 -6.83 1.75
CA ALA A 69 13.44 -7.24 2.59
C ALA A 69 13.00 -7.36 4.05
N ASN A 70 13.65 -8.24 4.82
CA ASN A 70 13.42 -8.29 6.26
C ASN A 70 14.02 -7.06 6.93
N PRO A 71 13.31 -6.41 7.86
CA PRO A 71 13.92 -5.40 8.71
C PRO A 71 15.12 -5.96 9.49
N THR A 72 16.09 -5.11 9.74
CA THR A 72 17.29 -5.48 10.50
C THR A 72 17.48 -4.54 11.69
N VAL A 73 18.38 -4.88 12.61
CA VAL A 73 18.72 -4.05 13.77
C VAL A 73 19.20 -2.65 13.35
N THR A 74 19.80 -2.53 12.16
CA THR A 74 20.31 -1.26 11.62
C THR A 74 19.34 -0.56 10.69
N ALA A 75 18.37 -1.30 10.12
CA ALA A 75 17.33 -0.79 9.23
C ALA A 75 15.98 -1.30 9.73
N THR A 76 15.39 -0.56 10.65
CA THR A 76 14.13 -0.93 11.31
C THR A 76 12.90 -0.88 10.40
N THR A 77 13.04 -0.29 9.21
CA THR A 77 12.03 -0.28 8.16
C THR A 77 12.68 -0.53 6.80
N THR A 78 11.99 -1.26 5.96
CA THR A 78 12.35 -1.51 4.55
C THR A 78 11.61 -0.61 3.59
N ILE A 79 10.76 0.28 4.11
CA ILE A 79 10.05 1.30 3.37
C ILE A 79 10.76 2.64 3.65
N ASP A 80 11.22 3.30 2.59
CA ASP A 80 11.87 4.62 2.65
C ASP A 80 10.87 5.76 2.47
N ARG A 81 9.82 5.51 1.68
CA ARG A 81 8.74 6.46 1.43
C ARG A 81 7.41 5.74 1.28
N ALA A 82 6.38 6.27 1.90
CA ALA A 82 5.01 5.77 1.82
C ALA A 82 4.05 6.97 1.73
N ASP A 83 3.98 7.56 0.54
CA ASP A 83 3.08 8.67 0.21
C ASP A 83 1.96 8.16 -0.71
N ASP A 84 0.85 8.88 -0.82
CA ASP A 84 -0.31 8.53 -1.64
C ASP A 84 0.03 8.25 -3.11
N TYR A 85 1.11 8.87 -3.63
CA TYR A 85 1.52 8.80 -5.03
C TYR A 85 2.98 8.40 -5.24
N ASP A 86 3.70 8.06 -4.17
CA ASP A 86 5.12 7.75 -4.22
C ASP A 86 5.51 6.75 -3.13
N LEU A 87 5.88 5.55 -3.54
CA LEU A 87 6.25 4.46 -2.67
C LEU A 87 7.67 3.99 -3.01
N ILE A 88 8.59 4.02 -2.03
CA ILE A 88 9.96 3.53 -2.16
C ILE A 88 10.19 2.46 -1.10
N PHE A 89 10.65 1.30 -1.51
CA PHE A 89 10.89 0.17 -0.61
C PHE A 89 12.07 -0.70 -1.03
N GLN A 90 12.58 -1.46 -0.07
CA GLN A 90 13.66 -2.42 -0.27
C GLN A 90 13.11 -3.83 -0.45
N THR A 91 13.63 -4.55 -1.43
CA THR A 91 13.28 -5.96 -1.68
C THR A 91 14.39 -6.89 -1.22
N SER A 92 14.06 -8.17 -1.03
CA SER A 92 15.04 -9.23 -0.76
C SER A 92 15.79 -9.70 -2.01
N ASP A 93 15.44 -9.19 -3.20
CA ASP A 93 16.14 -9.51 -4.46
C ASP A 93 17.42 -8.68 -4.58
N PRO A 94 18.62 -9.31 -4.58
CA PRO A 94 19.88 -8.57 -4.69
C PRO A 94 20.04 -7.84 -6.03
N ALA A 95 19.34 -8.23 -7.08
CA ALA A 95 19.37 -7.56 -8.38
C ALA A 95 18.50 -6.28 -8.38
N LYS A 96 17.54 -6.17 -7.46
CA LYS A 96 16.56 -5.10 -7.37
C LYS A 96 16.39 -4.65 -5.91
N THR A 97 17.50 -4.32 -5.25
CA THR A 97 17.50 -3.98 -3.81
C THR A 97 16.50 -2.87 -3.49
N TRP A 98 16.41 -1.84 -4.34
CA TRP A 98 15.46 -0.75 -4.16
C TRP A 98 14.51 -0.65 -5.32
N VAL A 99 13.24 -0.46 -5.02
CA VAL A 99 12.15 -0.27 -5.97
C VAL A 99 11.37 0.99 -5.59
N ARG A 100 11.00 1.75 -6.59
CA ARG A 100 10.12 2.91 -6.47
C ARG A 100 8.96 2.80 -7.43
N TYR A 101 7.77 3.02 -6.93
CA TYR A 101 6.58 3.29 -7.73
C TYR A 101 6.15 4.74 -7.48
N CYS A 102 6.08 5.56 -8.51
CA CYS A 102 5.66 6.95 -8.34
C CYS A 102 4.82 7.46 -9.50
N LEU A 103 3.88 8.35 -9.20
CA LEU A 103 3.08 9.05 -10.20
C LEU A 103 3.82 10.29 -10.69
N GLN A 104 4.18 10.30 -11.96
CA GLN A 104 4.58 11.52 -12.63
C GLN A 104 3.32 12.26 -13.07
N THR A 105 3.05 13.42 -12.46
CA THR A 105 1.95 14.29 -12.87
C THR A 105 2.16 14.76 -14.29
N ALA A 106 1.07 14.94 -15.03
CA ALA A 106 1.11 15.47 -16.36
C ALA A 106 1.67 16.91 -16.37
N ALA A 107 2.47 17.23 -17.38
CA ALA A 107 2.82 18.63 -17.61
C ALA A 107 1.54 19.45 -17.89
N PRO A 108 1.50 20.73 -17.50
CA PRO A 108 0.31 21.58 -17.72
C PRO A 108 -0.22 21.59 -19.16
N ALA A 109 0.66 21.33 -20.14
CA ALA A 109 0.29 21.24 -21.57
C ALA A 109 -0.36 19.90 -21.98
N SER A 110 -0.36 18.89 -21.11
CA SER A 110 -0.94 17.57 -21.36
C SER A 110 -1.54 16.99 -20.08
N PRO A 111 -2.65 17.58 -19.58
CA PRO A 111 -3.24 17.22 -18.28
C PRO A 111 -3.69 15.75 -18.19
N ASN A 112 -3.69 15.05 -19.33
CA ASN A 112 -4.20 13.68 -19.46
C ASN A 112 -3.10 12.62 -19.55
N ALA A 113 -1.83 12.97 -19.25
CA ALA A 113 -0.70 12.09 -19.46
C ALA A 113 0.07 11.76 -18.18
N ALA A 114 -0.62 11.68 -17.04
CA ALA A 114 -0.01 11.18 -15.83
C ALA A 114 0.40 9.71 -16.01
N ARG A 115 1.58 9.35 -15.53
CA ARG A 115 2.20 8.04 -15.72
C ARG A 115 2.64 7.47 -14.40
N LEU A 116 2.29 6.23 -14.15
CA LEU A 116 2.89 5.47 -13.07
C LEU A 116 4.21 4.90 -13.56
N TRP A 117 5.28 5.24 -12.88
CA TRP A 117 6.63 4.74 -13.13
C TRP A 117 7.01 3.67 -12.12
N GLU A 118 7.77 2.70 -12.58
CA GLU A 118 8.58 1.80 -11.77
C GLU A 118 10.05 2.13 -12.00
N ALA A 119 10.82 2.28 -10.93
CA ALA A 119 12.26 2.47 -10.99
C ALA A 119 12.96 1.50 -10.04
N GLU A 120 14.07 0.91 -10.48
CA GLU A 120 14.77 -0.16 -9.79
C GLU A 120 16.27 0.13 -9.70
N SER A 121 16.90 -0.32 -8.61
CA SER A 121 18.35 -0.22 -8.42
C SER A 121 18.85 -1.32 -7.49
N SER A 122 20.07 -1.78 -7.72
CA SER A 122 20.80 -2.71 -6.86
C SER A 122 21.81 -2.01 -5.92
N THR A 123 21.74 -0.68 -5.79
CA THR A 123 22.64 0.08 -4.91
C THR A 123 22.39 -0.22 -3.44
N ALA A 124 23.44 -0.16 -2.62
CA ALA A 124 23.32 -0.40 -1.17
C ALA A 124 22.50 0.70 -0.46
N ALA A 125 22.51 1.93 -1.00
CA ALA A 125 21.81 3.07 -0.39
C ALA A 125 21.18 3.97 -1.45
N LEU A 126 20.05 4.60 -1.10
CA LEU A 126 19.36 5.55 -1.94
C LEU A 126 20.08 6.91 -1.94
N SER A 127 20.32 7.46 -3.14
CA SER A 127 20.81 8.82 -3.32
C SER A 127 19.68 9.87 -3.22
N ALA A 128 20.05 11.14 -3.02
CA ALA A 128 19.07 12.23 -3.06
C ALA A 128 18.36 12.35 -4.41
N GLY A 129 19.06 12.05 -5.52
CA GLY A 129 18.47 12.06 -6.87
C GLY A 129 17.41 10.98 -7.05
N MET A 130 17.59 9.80 -6.45
CA MET A 130 16.62 8.70 -6.48
C MET A 130 15.34 9.06 -5.72
N ARG A 131 15.44 9.89 -4.68
CA ARG A 131 14.32 10.42 -3.90
C ARG A 131 13.70 11.69 -4.50
N GLY A 132 14.28 12.22 -5.58
CA GLY A 132 13.82 13.43 -6.27
C GLY A 132 12.48 13.28 -6.97
N ALA A 133 12.12 14.28 -7.80
CA ALA A 133 10.88 14.25 -8.58
C ALA A 133 10.77 12.96 -9.42
N CYS A 134 9.55 12.39 -9.50
CA CYS A 134 9.26 11.14 -10.21
C CYS A 134 9.69 11.20 -11.69
N PRO A 135 10.39 10.19 -12.25
CA PRO A 135 10.85 8.95 -11.61
C PRO A 135 12.12 9.10 -10.77
N GLY A 136 12.78 10.25 -10.74
CA GLY A 136 14.07 10.47 -10.09
C GLY A 136 15.25 10.19 -11.01
N THR A 137 16.47 10.47 -10.52
CA THR A 137 17.72 10.25 -11.23
C THR A 137 18.62 9.31 -10.44
N GLY A 138 19.45 8.53 -11.15
CA GLY A 138 20.38 7.59 -10.51
C GLY A 138 19.82 6.19 -10.28
N TRP A 139 18.61 5.91 -10.73
CA TRP A 139 18.08 4.55 -10.82
C TRP A 139 18.78 3.76 -11.94
N ALA A 140 18.99 2.46 -11.75
CA ALA A 140 19.59 1.59 -12.76
C ALA A 140 18.65 1.37 -13.94
N SER A 141 17.36 1.26 -13.68
CA SER A 141 16.31 1.24 -14.70
C SER A 141 15.09 2.02 -14.23
N ALA A 142 14.36 2.60 -15.18
CA ALA A 142 13.06 3.20 -14.93
C ALA A 142 12.18 3.04 -16.17
N HIS A 143 10.94 2.58 -15.98
CA HIS A 143 10.00 2.38 -17.07
C HIS A 143 8.56 2.72 -16.65
N VAL A 144 7.72 2.98 -17.65
CA VAL A 144 6.31 3.29 -17.39
C VAL A 144 5.53 1.99 -17.20
N VAL A 145 4.91 1.86 -16.06
CA VAL A 145 4.02 0.74 -15.70
C VAL A 145 2.64 0.93 -16.33
N SER A 146 2.10 2.15 -16.21
CA SER A 146 0.83 2.54 -16.81
C SER A 146 0.89 3.99 -17.26
N GLY A 147 0.49 4.23 -18.51
CA GLY A 147 0.19 5.58 -19.00
C GLY A 147 -1.27 5.93 -18.71
N THR A 148 -1.65 7.17 -18.98
CA THR A 148 -3.05 7.63 -18.88
C THR A 148 -3.70 7.39 -17.52
N VAL A 149 -2.91 7.55 -16.43
CA VAL A 149 -3.40 7.44 -15.05
C VAL A 149 -4.22 8.69 -14.71
N SER A 150 -5.44 8.52 -14.25
CA SER A 150 -6.39 9.59 -13.97
C SER A 150 -6.67 9.82 -12.48
N ASN A 151 -5.88 9.21 -11.59
CA ASN A 151 -6.04 9.36 -10.13
C ASN A 151 -6.07 10.83 -9.67
N GLN A 152 -5.28 11.72 -10.31
CA GLN A 152 -5.23 13.16 -10.04
C GLN A 152 -5.87 14.01 -11.13
N ALA A 153 -6.60 13.41 -12.07
CA ALA A 153 -7.19 14.13 -13.19
C ALA A 153 -8.44 14.92 -12.78
N SER A 154 -8.64 16.06 -13.42
CA SER A 154 -9.86 16.90 -13.26
C SER A 154 -10.16 17.31 -11.81
N GLY A 155 -9.11 17.47 -10.98
CA GLY A 155 -9.26 17.85 -9.56
C GLY A 155 -9.62 16.67 -8.64
N ALA A 156 -9.59 15.43 -9.14
CA ALA A 156 -9.63 14.26 -8.29
C ALA A 156 -8.34 14.17 -7.45
N ASP A 157 -8.49 13.74 -6.21
CA ASP A 157 -7.39 13.44 -5.30
C ASP A 157 -7.61 12.03 -4.74
N ARG A 158 -7.30 11.03 -5.59
CA ARG A 158 -7.49 9.62 -5.28
C ARG A 158 -6.12 8.98 -5.13
N PRO A 159 -5.73 8.56 -3.91
CA PRO A 159 -4.44 7.93 -3.68
C PRO A 159 -4.25 6.70 -4.57
N ILE A 160 -3.03 6.48 -5.03
CA ILE A 160 -2.63 5.22 -5.67
C ILE A 160 -2.30 4.20 -4.61
N PHE A 161 -1.67 4.63 -3.51
CA PHE A 161 -1.27 3.77 -2.41
C PHE A 161 -2.09 4.11 -1.18
N GLU A 162 -2.75 3.10 -0.64
CA GLU A 162 -3.47 3.16 0.63
C GLU A 162 -2.78 2.22 1.63
N TYR A 163 -2.60 2.68 2.86
CA TYR A 163 -1.83 1.96 3.86
C TYR A 163 -2.72 1.58 5.05
N GLU A 164 -2.52 0.37 5.55
CA GLU A 164 -3.11 -0.07 6.81
C GLU A 164 -2.00 -0.36 7.81
N CYS A 165 -2.13 0.17 9.03
CA CYS A 165 -1.22 -0.07 10.13
C CYS A 165 -1.88 -0.95 11.19
N GLY A 166 -1.28 -2.09 11.52
CA GLY A 166 -1.74 -2.94 12.61
C GLY A 166 -1.14 -2.55 13.97
N PRO A 167 -1.64 -3.11 15.06
CA PRO A 167 -2.96 -3.67 15.31
C PRO A 167 -4.02 -2.62 15.67
N ALA A 168 -3.64 -1.38 15.95
CA ALA A 168 -4.55 -0.25 16.17
C ALA A 168 -4.39 0.72 15.02
N GLN A 169 -5.34 0.70 14.07
CA GLN A 169 -5.34 1.60 12.92
C GLN A 169 -5.44 3.05 13.42
N PRO A 170 -4.39 3.89 13.29
CA PRO A 170 -4.49 5.30 13.57
C PRO A 170 -5.39 5.99 12.51
N ALA A 171 -5.89 7.18 12.83
CA ALA A 171 -6.74 7.95 11.91
C ALA A 171 -6.02 8.27 10.58
N THR A 172 -4.70 8.39 10.62
CA THR A 172 -3.81 8.53 9.47
C THR A 172 -2.71 7.48 9.58
N CYS A 173 -2.54 6.64 8.58
CA CYS A 173 -1.49 5.64 8.52
C CYS A 173 -0.80 5.70 7.15
N PRO A 174 0.52 5.84 7.09
CA PRO A 174 1.41 6.24 8.19
C PRO A 174 1.35 7.76 8.42
N ALA A 175 1.36 8.21 9.68
CA ALA A 175 1.41 9.63 10.00
C ALA A 175 2.86 10.19 9.93
N SER A 176 3.86 9.33 9.98
CA SER A 176 5.28 9.70 9.94
C SER A 176 6.16 8.53 9.48
N VAL A 177 7.41 8.84 9.12
CA VAL A 177 8.43 7.83 8.76
C VAL A 177 8.65 6.78 9.86
N ALA A 178 8.51 7.18 11.13
CA ALA A 178 8.66 6.27 12.27
C ALA A 178 7.58 5.16 12.28
N GLU A 179 6.47 5.38 11.59
CA GLU A 179 5.36 4.41 11.52
C GLU A 179 5.43 3.47 10.32
N TYR A 180 6.38 3.66 9.39
CA TYR A 180 6.50 2.80 8.22
C TYR A 180 6.67 1.31 8.57
N ALA A 181 7.33 1.02 9.70
CA ALA A 181 7.48 -0.34 10.20
C ALA A 181 6.14 -0.97 10.66
N ARG A 182 5.08 -0.17 10.85
CA ARG A 182 3.75 -0.63 11.27
C ARG A 182 2.82 -0.94 10.09
N ILE A 183 3.20 -0.59 8.87
CA ILE A 183 2.39 -0.85 7.69
C ILE A 183 2.27 -2.36 7.50
N THR A 184 1.07 -2.89 7.62
CA THR A 184 0.77 -4.33 7.46
C THR A 184 0.15 -4.65 6.11
N ASN A 185 -0.51 -3.68 5.48
CA ASN A 185 -1.14 -3.85 4.19
C ASN A 185 -0.95 -2.61 3.31
N ILE A 186 -0.72 -2.83 2.04
CA ILE A 186 -0.67 -1.78 1.02
C ILE A 186 -1.71 -2.10 -0.05
N GLY A 187 -2.74 -1.27 -0.12
CA GLY A 187 -3.67 -1.22 -1.25
C GLY A 187 -3.07 -0.42 -2.38
N VAL A 188 -3.23 -0.87 -3.62
CA VAL A 188 -2.83 -0.12 -4.82
C VAL A 188 -4.02 0.01 -5.72
N GLU A 189 -4.39 1.24 -6.05
CA GLU A 189 -5.55 1.54 -6.88
C GLU A 189 -5.19 2.50 -8.02
N LEU A 190 -5.42 2.05 -9.24
CA LEU A 190 -5.23 2.84 -10.45
C LEU A 190 -6.57 3.09 -11.15
N PHE A 191 -6.78 4.34 -11.49
CA PHE A 191 -7.80 4.75 -12.44
C PHE A 191 -7.11 5.08 -13.76
N VAL A 192 -7.51 4.41 -14.83
CA VAL A 192 -6.93 4.58 -16.17
C VAL A 192 -8.01 5.02 -17.15
N ASP A 193 -7.69 6.09 -17.90
CA ASP A 193 -8.58 6.66 -18.92
C ASP A 193 -7.75 7.24 -20.06
N ASP A 194 -8.10 6.88 -21.30
CA ASP A 194 -7.48 7.46 -22.51
C ASP A 194 -7.98 8.88 -22.80
N ARG A 195 -9.04 9.33 -22.08
CA ARG A 195 -9.65 10.67 -22.20
C ARG A 195 -10.06 11.20 -20.85
N VAL A 196 -9.18 11.90 -20.24
CA VAL A 196 -9.48 12.56 -18.98
C VAL A 196 -10.65 13.54 -19.14
N GLY A 197 -11.65 13.38 -18.28
CA GLY A 197 -12.88 14.17 -18.28
C GLY A 197 -14.13 13.43 -18.74
N ASP A 198 -14.01 12.22 -19.27
CA ASP A 198 -15.14 11.34 -19.59
C ASP A 198 -15.28 10.23 -18.55
N SER A 199 -15.83 10.56 -17.38
CA SER A 199 -15.96 9.65 -16.22
C SER A 199 -16.68 8.33 -16.52
N LEU A 200 -17.39 8.23 -17.63
CA LEU A 200 -18.09 7.02 -18.06
C LEU A 200 -17.16 5.93 -18.62
N ARG A 201 -15.88 6.22 -18.81
CA ARG A 201 -14.91 5.32 -19.44
C ARG A 201 -13.71 5.00 -18.59
N GLU A 202 -13.61 5.62 -17.44
CA GLU A 202 -12.55 5.36 -16.48
C GLU A 202 -12.62 3.91 -15.99
N MET A 203 -11.52 3.20 -16.06
CA MET A 203 -11.40 1.83 -15.53
C MET A 203 -10.61 1.85 -14.23
N ARG A 204 -11.18 1.21 -13.21
CA ARG A 204 -10.54 1.00 -11.92
C ARG A 204 -9.83 -0.36 -11.93
N VAL A 205 -8.55 -0.36 -11.58
CA VAL A 205 -7.75 -1.57 -11.36
C VAL A 205 -7.15 -1.48 -9.99
N SER A 206 -7.37 -2.48 -9.15
CA SER A 206 -6.87 -2.49 -7.77
C SER A 206 -6.28 -3.83 -7.38
N THR A 207 -5.31 -3.78 -6.47
CA THR A 207 -4.74 -4.95 -5.79
C THR A 207 -4.39 -4.58 -4.36
N GLY A 208 -4.28 -5.58 -3.49
CA GLY A 208 -3.83 -5.39 -2.11
C GLY A 208 -2.75 -6.40 -1.76
N VAL A 209 -1.81 -5.99 -0.94
CA VAL A 209 -0.70 -6.83 -0.51
C VAL A 209 -0.56 -6.75 0.99
N PHE A 210 -0.69 -7.90 1.64
CA PHE A 210 -0.34 -8.06 3.04
C PHE A 210 1.18 -8.29 3.14
N LEU A 211 1.84 -7.45 3.95
CA LEU A 211 3.29 -7.46 4.12
C LEU A 211 3.68 -8.44 5.23
N ARG A 212 4.11 -9.65 4.84
CA ARG A 212 4.49 -10.70 5.80
C ARG A 212 5.85 -10.48 6.45
N ASN A 213 6.74 -9.77 5.77
CA ASN A 213 8.13 -9.56 6.21
C ASN A 213 8.29 -8.22 6.95
N GLN A 214 7.21 -7.67 7.45
CA GLN A 214 7.26 -6.48 8.30
C GLN A 214 7.54 -6.87 9.74
N ASN A 215 7.24 -6.00 10.64
CA ASN A 215 7.46 -6.17 12.05
C ASN A 215 6.54 -7.24 12.65
N GLU A 216 7.10 -8.26 13.32
CA GLU A 216 6.34 -9.19 14.14
C GLU A 216 6.34 -8.71 15.60
N PRO A 217 5.25 -8.95 16.37
CA PRO A 217 5.20 -8.54 17.76
C PRO A 217 6.28 -9.27 18.58
N PRO A 218 6.91 -8.56 19.53
CA PRO A 218 7.88 -9.19 20.42
C PRO A 218 7.19 -10.19 21.34
N THR A 219 7.97 -11.05 22.00
CA THR A 219 7.50 -11.99 23.02
C THR A 219 8.01 -11.54 24.38
N ALA A 220 7.11 -11.10 25.26
CA ALA A 220 7.42 -10.74 26.64
C ALA A 220 7.58 -12.00 27.51
N ALA A 221 8.61 -12.01 28.33
CA ALA A 221 8.84 -13.02 29.36
C ALA A 221 9.50 -12.38 30.58
N ALA A 222 9.03 -12.71 31.77
CA ALA A 222 9.55 -12.14 33.00
C ALA A 222 9.74 -13.17 34.10
N THR A 223 10.70 -12.91 34.96
CA THR A 223 10.94 -13.64 36.20
C THR A 223 10.98 -12.68 37.39
N SER A 224 10.68 -13.19 38.60
CA SER A 224 10.84 -12.43 39.82
C SER A 224 11.77 -13.14 40.79
N SER A 225 12.57 -12.38 41.53
CA SER A 225 13.42 -12.91 42.58
C SER A 225 13.38 -12.01 43.81
N ARG A 226 13.46 -12.63 44.99
CA ARG A 226 13.53 -11.91 46.28
C ARG A 226 14.89 -11.17 46.36
N LYS A 227 14.87 -9.91 46.74
CA LYS A 227 16.07 -9.10 47.01
C LYS A 227 16.26 -8.85 48.49
N ALA A 228 15.21 -8.56 49.21
CA ALA A 228 15.18 -8.31 50.64
C ALA A 228 13.74 -8.39 51.15
N THR A 229 13.52 -8.19 52.48
CA THR A 229 12.17 -8.02 53.02
C THR A 229 11.43 -6.92 52.27
N GLN A 230 10.21 -7.24 51.81
CA GLN A 230 9.35 -6.38 50.99
C GLN A 230 10.03 -5.82 49.74
N LYS A 231 11.08 -6.48 49.21
CA LYS A 231 11.74 -6.09 47.96
C LYS A 231 11.92 -7.25 47.03
N VAL A 232 11.52 -7.04 45.77
CA VAL A 232 11.77 -8.00 44.66
C VAL A 232 12.49 -7.35 43.48
N VAL A 233 13.19 -8.16 42.75
CA VAL A 233 13.70 -7.81 41.44
C VAL A 233 12.85 -8.50 40.38
N LEU A 234 12.32 -7.74 39.46
CA LEU A 234 11.63 -8.21 38.26
C LEU A 234 12.63 -8.14 37.11
N ASN A 235 12.73 -9.19 36.32
CA ASN A 235 13.70 -9.31 35.23
C ASN A 235 13.00 -9.77 33.97
N GLY A 236 13.03 -8.93 32.93
CA GLY A 236 12.47 -9.15 31.60
C GLY A 236 13.49 -9.62 30.54
N ALA A 237 14.73 -9.96 30.92
CA ALA A 237 15.81 -10.28 29.99
C ALA A 237 15.55 -11.49 29.07
N SER A 238 14.55 -12.33 29.40
CA SER A 238 14.13 -13.47 28.56
C SER A 238 13.15 -13.09 27.46
N SER A 239 12.74 -11.81 27.39
CA SER A 239 11.91 -11.32 26.29
C SER A 239 12.72 -11.30 24.98
N THR A 240 12.06 -11.62 23.89
CA THR A 240 12.69 -11.73 22.56
C THR A 240 11.86 -10.97 21.52
N ASP A 241 12.56 -10.51 20.49
CA ASP A 241 11.97 -9.96 19.28
C ASP A 241 12.32 -10.88 18.10
N PRO A 242 11.37 -11.26 17.24
CA PRO A 242 11.64 -12.16 16.13
C PRO A 242 12.68 -11.61 15.14
N GLU A 243 12.71 -10.30 14.95
CA GLU A 243 13.69 -9.62 14.08
C GLU A 243 14.99 -9.26 14.83
N GLY A 244 15.11 -9.58 16.12
CA GLY A 244 16.28 -9.31 16.94
C GLY A 244 16.50 -7.83 17.28
N ARG A 245 15.43 -7.02 17.27
CA ARG A 245 15.49 -5.59 17.55
C ARG A 245 15.60 -5.31 19.03
N THR A 246 16.04 -4.10 19.38
CA THR A 246 16.12 -3.65 20.77
C THR A 246 14.72 -3.41 21.31
N LEU A 247 14.39 -4.06 22.42
CA LEU A 247 13.12 -3.91 23.12
C LEU A 247 13.15 -2.83 24.17
N GLU A 248 12.03 -2.14 24.35
CA GLU A 248 11.74 -1.29 25.49
C GLU A 248 10.87 -2.06 26.50
N PHE A 249 11.08 -1.82 27.80
CA PHE A 249 10.48 -2.57 28.90
C PHE A 249 9.74 -1.62 29.82
N PHE A 250 8.45 -1.88 30.05
CA PHE A 250 7.59 -1.11 30.94
C PHE A 250 6.91 -2.03 31.95
N TRP A 251 7.00 -1.68 33.23
CA TRP A 251 6.42 -2.45 34.32
C TRP A 251 5.18 -1.77 34.87
N PHE A 252 4.12 -2.51 35.00
CA PHE A 252 2.85 -2.07 35.58
C PHE A 252 2.52 -2.91 36.82
N LYS A 253 1.74 -2.33 37.75
CA LYS A 253 1.34 -2.99 39.00
C LYS A 253 -0.17 -2.97 39.12
N GLY A 254 -0.78 -4.14 39.35
CA GLY A 254 -2.19 -4.31 39.65
C GLY A 254 -3.11 -4.23 38.41
N THR A 255 -3.00 -3.20 37.61
CA THR A 255 -3.87 -2.98 36.46
C THR A 255 -3.28 -3.61 35.19
N VAL A 256 -4.12 -4.28 34.39
CA VAL A 256 -3.73 -4.81 33.09
C VAL A 256 -3.50 -3.64 32.13
N PRO A 257 -2.30 -3.48 31.56
CA PRO A 257 -2.08 -2.44 30.56
C PRO A 257 -2.85 -2.76 29.27
N THR A 258 -3.32 -1.72 28.60
CA THR A 258 -4.06 -1.78 27.35
C THR A 258 -3.34 -1.03 26.25
N ASN A 259 -3.74 -1.18 24.99
CA ASN A 259 -3.20 -0.40 23.88
C ASN A 259 -3.39 1.11 24.06
N ALA A 260 -4.40 1.54 24.83
CA ALA A 260 -4.63 2.95 25.15
C ALA A 260 -3.53 3.57 26.02
N ASP A 261 -2.77 2.75 26.76
CA ASP A 261 -1.62 3.19 27.55
C ASP A 261 -0.40 3.51 26.66
N PHE A 262 -0.43 3.10 25.38
CA PHE A 262 0.61 3.28 24.38
C PHE A 262 0.08 4.04 23.16
N PRO A 263 -0.30 5.32 23.32
CA PRO A 263 -0.95 6.08 22.26
C PRO A 263 -0.04 6.35 21.03
N ASP A 264 1.25 6.29 21.22
CA ASP A 264 2.25 6.45 20.17
C ASP A 264 3.54 5.64 20.46
N CYS A 265 4.46 5.60 19.49
CA CYS A 265 5.71 4.86 19.57
C CYS A 265 6.76 5.47 20.47
N THR A 266 6.64 6.73 20.83
CA THR A 266 7.66 7.48 21.54
C THR A 266 7.26 7.79 22.96
N ALA A 267 5.95 7.82 23.26
CA ALA A 267 5.45 8.11 24.58
C ALA A 267 5.74 6.95 25.55
N LYS A 268 6.17 7.34 26.75
CA LYS A 268 6.22 6.43 27.87
C LYS A 268 4.84 6.34 28.48
N PRO A 269 4.36 5.13 28.79
CA PRO A 269 3.05 4.96 29.42
C PRO A 269 3.07 5.59 30.83
N GLY A 270 2.17 6.56 31.06
CA GLY A 270 2.11 7.28 32.33
C GLY A 270 1.75 6.44 33.55
N ALA A 271 1.11 5.25 33.33
CA ALA A 271 0.75 4.31 34.40
C ALA A 271 1.87 3.30 34.72
N ALA A 272 3.01 3.30 34.03
CA ALA A 272 4.11 2.41 34.32
C ALA A 272 4.77 2.76 35.66
N VAL A 273 4.98 1.75 36.52
CA VAL A 273 5.64 1.88 37.82
C VAL A 273 7.16 1.77 37.70
N GLY A 274 7.67 1.32 36.57
CA GLY A 274 9.11 1.21 36.30
C GLY A 274 9.41 0.92 34.85
N GLU A 275 10.68 1.10 34.45
CA GLU A 275 11.19 0.90 33.11
C GLU A 275 12.50 0.11 33.13
N GLY A 276 12.84 -0.46 31.98
CA GLY A 276 14.09 -1.18 31.75
C GLY A 276 13.98 -2.68 32.00
N VAL A 277 14.99 -3.40 31.53
CA VAL A 277 15.07 -4.87 31.58
C VAL A 277 14.92 -5.40 33.02
N ILE A 278 15.52 -4.69 33.97
CA ILE A 278 15.50 -5.05 35.39
C ILE A 278 14.84 -3.91 36.17
N TYR A 279 13.80 -4.25 36.94
CA TYR A 279 13.12 -3.32 37.80
C TYR A 279 13.09 -3.84 39.25
N THR A 280 13.42 -3.01 40.23
CA THR A 280 13.34 -3.34 41.64
C THR A 280 12.13 -2.65 42.28
N HIS A 281 11.19 -3.45 42.79
CA HIS A 281 10.00 -2.93 43.47
C HIS A 281 10.11 -3.11 44.99
N THR A 282 9.70 -2.07 45.73
CA THR A 282 9.53 -2.12 47.20
C THR A 282 8.04 -2.11 47.50
N PHE A 283 7.58 -3.14 48.19
CA PHE A 283 6.18 -3.29 48.54
C PHE A 283 5.78 -2.45 49.76
N THR A 284 4.57 -1.95 49.74
CA THR A 284 3.85 -1.37 50.86
C THR A 284 2.74 -2.29 51.38
N GLU A 285 2.46 -3.34 50.62
CA GLU A 285 1.47 -4.35 50.89
C GLU A 285 1.94 -5.32 51.99
N ALA A 286 0.99 -5.99 52.63
CA ALA A 286 1.28 -6.96 53.69
C ALA A 286 2.12 -8.13 53.18
N VAL A 287 3.10 -8.55 53.98
CA VAL A 287 3.90 -9.76 53.72
C VAL A 287 2.97 -10.95 53.50
N GLY A 288 3.28 -11.74 52.46
CA GLY A 288 2.48 -12.92 52.08
C GLY A 288 1.30 -12.61 51.16
N SER A 289 0.94 -11.35 50.94
CA SER A 289 -0.07 -11.00 49.92
C SER A 289 0.50 -11.18 48.50
N THR A 290 -0.38 -11.45 47.52
CA THR A 290 0.02 -11.57 46.11
C THR A 290 -0.32 -10.30 45.37
N VAL A 291 0.67 -9.76 44.66
CA VAL A 291 0.54 -8.58 43.77
C VAL A 291 0.86 -8.99 42.37
N ASN A 292 -0.03 -8.68 41.41
CA ASN A 292 0.25 -8.93 39.99
C ASN A 292 1.03 -7.79 39.38
N PHE A 293 2.13 -8.12 38.74
CA PHE A 293 2.86 -7.24 37.85
C PHE A 293 2.63 -7.63 36.40
N TRP A 294 2.76 -6.66 35.55
CA TRP A 294 2.69 -6.83 34.11
C TRP A 294 3.95 -6.23 33.48
N LEU A 295 4.63 -7.04 32.68
CA LEU A 295 5.68 -6.56 31.81
C LEU A 295 5.06 -6.33 30.44
N VAL A 296 5.22 -5.12 29.92
CA VAL A 296 4.99 -4.83 28.50
C VAL A 296 6.33 -4.61 27.85
N VAL A 297 6.58 -5.35 26.80
CA VAL A 297 7.73 -5.09 25.91
C VAL A 297 7.23 -4.46 24.61
N ARG A 298 7.94 -3.47 24.13
CA ARG A 298 7.64 -2.74 22.90
C ARG A 298 8.86 -2.79 21.99
N ASP A 299 8.63 -3.08 20.72
CA ASP A 299 9.65 -3.02 19.69
C ASP A 299 9.73 -1.62 19.03
N PRO A 300 10.73 -1.34 18.18
CA PRO A 300 10.83 -0.07 17.45
C PRO A 300 9.68 0.18 16.46
N GLY A 301 8.97 -0.87 16.04
CA GLY A 301 7.78 -0.78 15.19
C GLY A 301 6.47 -0.57 15.97
N CYS A 302 6.57 -0.33 17.30
CA CYS A 302 5.44 -0.08 18.20
C CYS A 302 4.53 -1.26 18.46
N LEU A 303 4.87 -2.45 18.04
CA LEU A 303 4.17 -3.63 18.46
C LEU A 303 4.52 -3.94 19.90
N ILE A 304 3.52 -4.35 20.67
CA ILE A 304 3.67 -4.67 22.08
C ILE A 304 3.23 -6.10 22.36
N HIS A 305 3.86 -6.69 23.39
CA HIS A 305 3.39 -7.93 23.99
C HIS A 305 3.41 -7.80 25.52
N THR A 306 2.43 -8.40 26.19
CA THR A 306 2.22 -8.27 27.63
C THR A 306 2.37 -9.63 28.30
N TYR A 307 3.10 -9.66 29.42
CA TYR A 307 3.28 -10.84 30.24
C TYR A 307 2.91 -10.55 31.71
N SER A 308 2.08 -11.39 32.32
CA SER A 308 1.70 -11.25 33.72
C SER A 308 2.56 -12.10 34.64
N ILE A 309 2.95 -11.55 35.78
CA ILE A 309 3.71 -12.23 36.79
C ILE A 309 3.12 -11.98 38.18
N PRO A 310 2.52 -13.00 38.82
CA PRO A 310 2.10 -12.90 40.21
C PRO A 310 3.33 -12.96 41.14
N VAL A 311 3.43 -12.03 42.06
CA VAL A 311 4.54 -11.92 43.01
C VAL A 311 4.00 -11.94 44.43
N VAL A 312 4.48 -12.87 45.24
CA VAL A 312 4.17 -12.89 46.66
C VAL A 312 5.11 -11.93 47.39
N VAL A 313 4.53 -11.03 48.19
CA VAL A 313 5.31 -10.04 48.97
C VAL A 313 6.22 -10.79 49.97
N PRO A 314 7.55 -10.64 49.79
CA PRO A 314 8.50 -11.41 50.62
C PRO A 314 8.62 -10.89 52.03
N SER A 315 8.80 -11.84 52.93
CA SER A 315 9.07 -11.60 54.38
C SER A 315 10.45 -11.03 54.62
#